data_990958cc17a772f3c534650d62985487
#
_entry.id   990958cc17a772f3c534650d62985487
#
_cell.length_a   1.000
_cell.length_b   1.000
_cell.length_c   1.000
_cell.angle_alpha   90.00
_cell.angle_beta   90.00
_cell.angle_gamma   90.00
#
_symmetry.space_group_name_H-M   'P 1'
#
loop_
_entity.id
_entity.type
_entity.pdbx_description
1 polymer ?
#
loop_
_entity_poly.entity_id
_entity_poly.type
_entity_poly.pdbx_seq_one_letter_code
_entity_poly.pdbx_strand_id
1 'polypeptide(L)'
;MAKTILVVEDEVSIATLLKYNLEQAGFNVLLAHDGKTGLQMAMKESPDLLILDLMLPVLDGMEVCKELRSEKKNIPIIMLTARDDEFDKVLGLELGADDYMTKPFSPREVIARVKAVLRRFMPSPLEEETEKSEISYEYGDLKVYPDRFEAFLREKSLEFTPKEFELLIYLLEHKNRVLTRDQLLSAVWNYDFAGDTRIVDVHISHPREKIEENSRKPVFIKTIRGLGYKFEEPKK
;
A
#
# COMPACT_ATOMS: atom_id res chain seq x y z
N MET A 1 11.71 8.04 17.47
CA MET A 1 11.72 6.65 18.02
C MET A 1 12.02 5.68 16.87
N ALA A 2 12.66 4.54 17.14
CA ALA A 2 12.88 3.52 16.12
C ALA A 2 11.52 2.92 15.70
N LYS A 3 11.32 2.71 14.39
CA LYS A 3 10.11 2.11 13.83
C LYS A 3 10.05 0.62 14.13
N THR A 4 8.86 0.11 14.41
CA THR A 4 8.63 -1.29 14.75
C THR A 4 8.08 -2.04 13.55
N ILE A 5 8.76 -3.11 13.14
CA ILE A 5 8.36 -3.99 12.05
C ILE A 5 7.98 -5.34 12.64
N LEU A 6 6.79 -5.82 12.32
CA LEU A 6 6.38 -7.19 12.63
C LEU A 6 6.68 -8.06 11.40
N VAL A 7 7.44 -9.12 11.59
CA VAL A 7 7.72 -10.15 10.59
C VAL A 7 6.96 -11.41 10.97
N VAL A 8 6.10 -11.89 10.07
CA VAL A 8 5.35 -13.12 10.21
C VAL A 8 5.82 -14.11 9.15
N GLU A 9 6.62 -15.08 9.58
CA GLU A 9 7.33 -16.02 8.72
C GLU A 9 7.56 -17.32 9.49
N ASP A 10 7.11 -18.45 8.97
CA ASP A 10 7.19 -19.76 9.63
C ASP A 10 8.59 -20.38 9.51
N GLU A 11 9.32 -20.09 8.43
CA GLU A 11 10.69 -20.57 8.27
C GLU A 11 11.65 -19.75 9.15
N VAL A 12 12.13 -20.38 10.24
CA VAL A 12 13.00 -19.76 11.24
C VAL A 12 14.27 -19.15 10.65
N SER A 13 14.82 -19.75 9.60
CA SER A 13 16.03 -19.26 8.92
C SER A 13 15.75 -17.92 8.21
N ILE A 14 14.62 -17.80 7.52
CA ILE A 14 14.20 -16.57 6.83
C ILE A 14 13.83 -15.50 7.87
N ALA A 15 13.03 -15.84 8.88
CA ALA A 15 12.65 -14.93 9.96
C ALA A 15 13.88 -14.35 10.67
N THR A 16 14.89 -15.18 10.97
CA THR A 16 16.15 -14.76 11.60
C THR A 16 16.94 -13.84 10.68
N LEU A 17 17.05 -14.17 9.38
CA LEU A 17 17.74 -13.35 8.39
C LEU A 17 17.08 -11.96 8.28
N LEU A 18 15.76 -11.92 8.19
CA LEU A 18 14.99 -10.67 8.13
C LEU A 18 15.20 -9.84 9.38
N LYS A 19 15.03 -10.46 10.57
CA LYS A 19 15.24 -9.79 11.85
C LYS A 19 16.61 -9.15 11.93
N TYR A 20 17.68 -9.94 11.71
CA TYR A 20 19.05 -9.45 11.79
C TYR A 20 19.28 -8.23 10.88
N ASN A 21 18.88 -8.32 9.61
CA ASN A 21 19.14 -7.24 8.66
C ASN A 21 18.29 -5.97 8.94
N LEU A 22 17.06 -6.12 9.40
CA LEU A 22 16.18 -5.00 9.76
C LEU A 22 16.69 -4.31 11.04
N GLU A 23 17.13 -5.07 12.04
CA GLU A 23 17.74 -4.51 13.27
C GLU A 23 19.03 -3.75 12.93
N GLN A 24 19.89 -4.27 12.04
CA GLN A 24 21.08 -3.57 11.54
C GLN A 24 20.71 -2.27 10.78
N ALA A 25 19.53 -2.22 10.18
CA ALA A 25 19.03 -1.02 9.50
C ALA A 25 18.36 0.00 10.45
N GLY A 26 18.32 -0.30 11.78
CA GLY A 26 17.85 0.59 12.83
C GLY A 26 16.35 0.44 13.16
N PHE A 27 15.71 -0.66 12.77
CA PHE A 27 14.32 -0.96 13.11
C PHE A 27 14.21 -1.83 14.37
N ASN A 28 13.11 -1.68 15.12
CA ASN A 28 12.71 -2.67 16.10
C ASN A 28 11.98 -3.81 15.38
N VAL A 29 12.27 -5.07 15.70
CA VAL A 29 11.67 -6.21 15.01
C VAL A 29 10.98 -7.14 15.98
N LEU A 30 9.69 -7.39 15.70
CA LEU A 30 8.88 -8.42 16.33
C LEU A 30 8.78 -9.62 15.38
N LEU A 31 8.77 -10.83 15.90
CA LEU A 31 8.62 -12.06 15.12
C LEU A 31 7.37 -12.84 15.54
N ALA A 32 6.68 -13.40 14.57
CA ALA A 32 5.68 -14.43 14.73
C ALA A 32 5.95 -15.55 13.69
N HIS A 33 5.62 -16.79 14.04
CA HIS A 33 5.90 -17.95 13.19
C HIS A 33 4.63 -18.66 12.70
N ASP A 34 3.49 -18.05 12.91
CA ASP A 34 2.20 -18.47 12.35
C ASP A 34 1.28 -17.26 12.18
N GLY A 35 0.29 -17.39 11.28
CA GLY A 35 -0.58 -16.28 10.94
C GLY A 35 -1.48 -15.83 12.10
N LYS A 36 -1.94 -16.75 12.96
CA LYS A 36 -2.79 -16.39 14.09
C LYS A 36 -2.05 -15.56 15.14
N THR A 37 -0.83 -15.97 15.49
CA THR A 37 0.04 -15.20 16.38
C THR A 37 0.40 -13.87 15.75
N GLY A 38 0.72 -13.84 14.45
CA GLY A 38 0.99 -12.62 13.69
C GLY A 38 -0.16 -11.63 13.74
N LEU A 39 -1.39 -12.09 13.49
CA LEU A 39 -2.59 -11.27 13.57
C LEU A 39 -2.78 -10.67 14.97
N GLN A 40 -2.69 -11.50 16.02
CA GLN A 40 -2.83 -11.05 17.40
C GLN A 40 -1.79 -9.99 17.78
N MET A 41 -0.53 -10.19 17.36
CA MET A 41 0.54 -9.23 17.60
C MET A 41 0.31 -7.93 16.81
N ALA A 42 -0.11 -8.00 15.55
CA ALA A 42 -0.42 -6.82 14.75
C ALA A 42 -1.53 -5.97 15.38
N MET A 43 -2.57 -6.62 15.92
CA MET A 43 -3.69 -5.94 16.58
C MET A 43 -3.28 -5.27 17.88
N LYS A 44 -2.44 -5.93 18.69
CA LYS A 44 -2.04 -5.48 20.02
C LYS A 44 -0.92 -4.45 19.99
N GLU A 45 0.14 -4.73 19.24
CA GLU A 45 1.37 -3.93 19.25
C GLU A 45 1.33 -2.76 18.25
N SER A 46 0.38 -2.78 17.29
CA SER A 46 0.22 -1.76 16.25
C SER A 46 1.56 -1.39 15.58
N PRO A 47 2.23 -2.34 14.91
CA PRO A 47 3.53 -2.10 14.28
C PRO A 47 3.42 -1.05 13.17
N ASP A 48 4.53 -0.38 12.85
CA ASP A 48 4.60 0.61 11.76
C ASP A 48 4.56 -0.06 10.37
N LEU A 49 4.91 -1.34 10.27
CA LEU A 49 4.88 -2.13 9.05
C LEU A 49 4.83 -3.62 9.38
N LEU A 50 4.13 -4.38 8.56
CA LEU A 50 4.03 -5.83 8.60
C LEU A 50 4.72 -6.43 7.37
N ILE A 51 5.66 -7.36 7.59
CA ILE A 51 6.18 -8.27 6.55
C ILE A 51 5.47 -9.60 6.79
N LEU A 52 4.76 -10.11 5.79
CA LEU A 52 3.81 -11.20 5.94
C LEU A 52 4.02 -12.27 4.87
N ASP A 53 4.41 -13.46 5.28
CA ASP A 53 4.41 -14.60 4.36
C ASP A 53 2.97 -15.01 4.03
N LEU A 54 2.75 -15.42 2.80
CA LEU A 54 1.48 -15.97 2.35
C LEU A 54 1.26 -17.37 2.90
N MET A 55 2.28 -18.21 2.86
CA MET A 55 2.20 -19.63 3.17
C MET A 55 2.45 -19.90 4.67
N LEU A 56 1.58 -19.39 5.53
CA LEU A 56 1.69 -19.54 6.97
C LEU A 56 0.83 -20.69 7.51
N PRO A 57 1.29 -21.38 8.55
CA PRO A 57 0.46 -22.35 9.26
C PRO A 57 -0.62 -21.65 10.12
N VAL A 58 -1.68 -22.39 10.43
CA VAL A 58 -2.82 -22.01 11.26
C VAL A 58 -3.77 -21.00 10.59
N LEU A 59 -3.26 -19.89 10.10
CA LEU A 59 -3.98 -18.85 9.36
C LEU A 59 -3.07 -18.35 8.25
N ASP A 60 -3.50 -18.43 7.00
CA ASP A 60 -2.67 -17.99 5.87
C ASP A 60 -2.52 -16.46 5.83
N GLY A 61 -1.50 -15.98 5.12
CA GLY A 61 -1.20 -14.56 5.09
C GLY A 61 -2.28 -13.71 4.42
N MET A 62 -3.05 -14.27 3.49
CA MET A 62 -4.17 -13.58 2.86
C MET A 62 -5.31 -13.36 3.85
N GLU A 63 -5.62 -14.38 4.64
CA GLU A 63 -6.63 -14.27 5.70
C GLU A 63 -6.20 -13.27 6.77
N VAL A 64 -4.90 -13.27 7.18
CA VAL A 64 -4.36 -12.26 8.10
C VAL A 64 -4.56 -10.85 7.54
N CYS A 65 -4.23 -10.62 6.27
CA CYS A 65 -4.41 -9.32 5.61
C CYS A 65 -5.88 -8.91 5.61
N LYS A 66 -6.77 -9.78 5.19
CA LYS A 66 -8.22 -9.57 5.14
C LYS A 66 -8.79 -9.21 6.52
N GLU A 67 -8.41 -9.94 7.56
CA GLU A 67 -8.84 -9.67 8.93
C GLU A 67 -8.36 -8.29 9.42
N LEU A 68 -7.09 -7.93 9.17
CA LEU A 68 -6.56 -6.61 9.52
C LEU A 68 -7.33 -5.48 8.83
N ARG A 69 -7.68 -5.64 7.55
CA ARG A 69 -8.45 -4.65 6.81
C ARG A 69 -9.91 -4.58 7.27
N SER A 70 -10.53 -5.71 7.61
CA SER A 70 -11.90 -5.74 8.16
C SER A 70 -12.00 -5.01 9.50
N GLU A 71 -10.95 -5.10 10.32
CA GLU A 71 -10.81 -4.39 11.60
C GLU A 71 -10.28 -2.95 11.43
N LYS A 72 -10.26 -2.44 10.19
CA LYS A 72 -9.81 -1.09 9.83
C LYS A 72 -8.38 -0.77 10.30
N LYS A 73 -7.52 -1.78 10.36
CA LYS A 73 -6.10 -1.62 10.65
C LYS A 73 -5.35 -1.33 9.36
N ASN A 74 -5.03 -0.05 9.15
CA ASN A 74 -4.31 0.42 7.97
C ASN A 74 -2.78 0.28 8.11
N ILE A 75 -2.31 -0.76 8.82
CA ILE A 75 -0.89 -1.10 8.91
C ILE A 75 -0.38 -1.42 7.51
N PRO A 76 0.73 -0.80 7.05
CA PRO A 76 1.35 -1.16 5.78
C PRO A 76 1.79 -2.62 5.76
N ILE A 77 1.49 -3.32 4.67
CA ILE A 77 1.79 -4.75 4.53
C ILE A 77 2.65 -4.99 3.30
N ILE A 78 3.83 -5.60 3.50
CA ILE A 78 4.64 -6.18 2.42
C ILE A 78 4.44 -7.70 2.47
N MET A 79 3.85 -8.27 1.43
CA MET A 79 3.67 -9.71 1.33
C MET A 79 4.91 -10.41 0.79
N LEU A 80 5.27 -11.55 1.38
CA LEU A 80 6.27 -12.47 0.85
C LEU A 80 5.56 -13.61 0.12
N THR A 81 6.01 -13.94 -1.10
CA THR A 81 5.38 -14.97 -1.92
C THR A 81 6.42 -15.84 -2.61
N ALA A 82 6.09 -17.10 -2.91
CA ALA A 82 6.90 -17.94 -3.76
C ALA A 82 6.86 -17.42 -5.22
N ARG A 83 7.90 -17.74 -5.99
CA ARG A 83 8.22 -17.11 -7.29
C ARG A 83 7.19 -17.26 -8.40
N ASP A 84 6.28 -18.23 -8.34
CA ASP A 84 5.54 -18.70 -9.51
C ASP A 84 4.03 -18.47 -9.49
N ASP A 85 3.48 -17.79 -8.48
CA ASP A 85 2.03 -17.59 -8.40
C ASP A 85 1.63 -16.14 -8.71
N GLU A 86 1.44 -15.86 -10.01
CA GLU A 86 0.89 -14.59 -10.51
C GLU A 86 -0.51 -14.32 -9.93
N PHE A 87 -1.25 -15.40 -9.65
CA PHE A 87 -2.58 -15.34 -9.07
C PHE A 87 -2.54 -14.88 -7.61
N ASP A 88 -1.58 -15.38 -6.81
CA ASP A 88 -1.42 -14.98 -5.41
C ASP A 88 -1.00 -13.52 -5.26
N LYS A 89 -0.21 -12.99 -6.21
CA LYS A 89 0.19 -11.56 -6.22
C LYS A 89 -1.00 -10.66 -6.45
N VAL A 90 -1.83 -10.96 -7.44
CA VAL A 90 -3.02 -10.19 -7.76
C VAL A 90 -4.01 -10.25 -6.60
N LEU A 91 -4.25 -11.46 -6.07
CA LEU A 91 -5.17 -11.67 -4.96
C LEU A 91 -4.71 -11.00 -3.66
N GLY A 92 -3.41 -11.05 -3.33
CA GLY A 92 -2.85 -10.38 -2.15
C GLY A 92 -3.02 -8.86 -2.21
N LEU A 93 -2.89 -8.28 -3.41
CA LEU A 93 -3.10 -6.85 -3.61
C LEU A 93 -4.60 -6.48 -3.60
N GLU A 94 -5.48 -7.34 -4.12
CA GLU A 94 -6.94 -7.18 -3.99
C GLU A 94 -7.38 -7.15 -2.53
N LEU A 95 -6.68 -7.87 -1.65
CA LEU A 95 -6.94 -7.89 -0.21
C LEU A 95 -6.33 -6.70 0.55
N GLY A 96 -5.64 -5.78 -0.14
CA GLY A 96 -5.14 -4.54 0.43
C GLY A 96 -3.70 -4.58 0.94
N ALA A 97 -2.84 -5.46 0.41
CA ALA A 97 -1.40 -5.36 0.61
C ALA A 97 -0.83 -4.12 -0.10
N ASP A 98 0.20 -3.52 0.47
CA ASP A 98 0.82 -2.30 -0.07
C ASP A 98 1.98 -2.58 -1.01
N ASP A 99 2.66 -3.71 -0.84
CA ASP A 99 3.72 -4.20 -1.70
C ASP A 99 3.84 -5.71 -1.58
N TYR A 100 4.54 -6.35 -2.53
CA TYR A 100 4.86 -7.77 -2.45
C TYR A 100 6.31 -8.00 -2.86
N MET A 101 6.87 -9.12 -2.40
CA MET A 101 8.23 -9.51 -2.71
C MET A 101 8.31 -11.02 -2.91
N THR A 102 8.99 -11.45 -3.96
CA THR A 102 9.13 -12.88 -4.28
C THR A 102 10.35 -13.49 -3.60
N LYS A 103 10.18 -14.66 -3.01
CA LYS A 103 11.29 -15.51 -2.56
C LYS A 103 11.96 -16.20 -3.77
N PRO A 104 13.31 -16.27 -3.84
CA PRO A 104 14.27 -15.71 -2.89
C PRO A 104 14.50 -14.22 -3.11
N PHE A 105 14.65 -13.48 -2.03
CA PHE A 105 14.93 -12.05 -2.03
C PHE A 105 16.29 -11.74 -1.42
N SER A 106 16.84 -10.57 -1.74
CA SER A 106 18.04 -10.08 -1.07
C SER A 106 17.69 -9.24 0.17
N PRO A 107 18.50 -9.31 1.26
CA PRO A 107 18.28 -8.45 2.42
C PRO A 107 18.28 -6.95 2.08
N ARG A 108 19.06 -6.54 1.09
CA ARG A 108 19.08 -5.14 0.60
C ARG A 108 17.76 -4.73 -0.02
N GLU A 109 17.14 -5.63 -0.76
CA GLU A 109 15.82 -5.39 -1.37
C GLU A 109 14.76 -5.20 -0.30
N VAL A 110 14.71 -6.08 0.71
CA VAL A 110 13.78 -5.96 1.85
C VAL A 110 13.92 -4.60 2.51
N ILE A 111 15.14 -4.20 2.87
CA ILE A 111 15.39 -2.92 3.54
C ILE A 111 14.98 -1.74 2.65
N ALA A 112 15.26 -1.80 1.35
CA ALA A 112 14.89 -0.74 0.42
C ALA A 112 13.35 -0.59 0.32
N ARG A 113 12.61 -1.71 0.22
CA ARG A 113 11.15 -1.72 0.18
C ARG A 113 10.53 -1.24 1.49
N VAL A 114 11.01 -1.74 2.63
CA VAL A 114 10.58 -1.28 3.96
C VAL A 114 10.76 0.22 4.12
N LYS A 115 11.93 0.76 3.77
CA LYS A 115 12.20 2.20 3.81
C LYS A 115 11.30 2.98 2.83
N ALA A 116 11.07 2.46 1.63
CA ALA A 116 10.20 3.09 0.65
C ALA A 116 8.75 3.15 1.14
N VAL A 117 8.24 2.05 1.69
CA VAL A 117 6.89 2.01 2.27
C VAL A 117 6.81 2.97 3.45
N LEU A 118 7.69 2.89 4.45
CA LEU A 118 7.65 3.73 5.65
C LEU A 118 7.85 5.22 5.39
N ARG A 119 8.66 5.62 4.40
CA ARG A 119 8.89 7.03 4.05
C ARG A 119 7.60 7.75 3.64
N ARG A 120 6.66 7.04 3.07
CA ARG A 120 5.37 7.56 2.62
C ARG A 120 4.42 7.90 3.75
N PHE A 121 4.68 7.34 4.95
CA PHE A 121 3.89 7.55 6.17
C PHE A 121 4.48 8.60 7.11
N MET A 122 5.64 9.17 6.77
CA MET A 122 6.27 10.17 7.61
C MET A 122 6.11 11.54 6.97
N PRO A 123 5.56 12.53 7.70
CA PRO A 123 5.86 13.92 7.38
C PRO A 123 7.38 14.06 7.43
N SER A 124 7.97 14.60 6.36
CA SER A 124 9.42 14.82 6.29
C SER A 124 9.86 15.73 7.45
N PRO A 125 10.82 15.32 8.30
CA PRO A 125 11.28 16.17 9.40
C PRO A 125 12.11 17.40 8.94
N LEU A 126 12.26 17.61 7.62
CA LEU A 126 13.17 18.61 7.04
C LEU A 126 12.43 19.72 6.24
N GLU A 127 11.18 19.97 6.55
CA GLU A 127 10.56 21.21 6.08
C GLU A 127 10.16 22.07 7.28
N GLU A 128 11.17 22.76 7.83
CA GLU A 128 10.99 23.88 8.74
C GLU A 128 9.99 24.87 8.16
N GLU A 129 9.04 25.26 8.99
CA GLU A 129 8.19 26.44 8.99
C GLU A 129 8.50 27.50 7.90
N THR A 130 8.08 27.21 6.68
CA THR A 130 7.62 28.26 5.78
C THR A 130 6.12 28.06 5.65
N GLU A 131 5.35 29.13 5.73
CA GLU A 131 3.90 29.17 5.46
C GLU A 131 3.61 28.46 4.14
N LYS A 132 3.56 27.13 4.15
CA LYS A 132 3.09 26.35 3.02
C LYS A 132 1.58 26.46 3.05
N SER A 133 1.05 27.14 2.05
CA SER A 133 -0.35 26.96 1.66
C SER A 133 -0.60 25.44 1.62
N GLU A 134 -1.47 24.95 2.50
CA GLU A 134 -1.86 23.54 2.51
C GLU A 134 -2.25 23.14 1.09
N ILE A 135 -1.46 22.25 0.49
CA ILE A 135 -1.82 21.70 -0.81
C ILE A 135 -3.07 20.86 -0.58
N SER A 136 -4.18 21.32 -1.12
CA SER A 136 -5.44 20.57 -1.10
C SER A 136 -5.95 20.38 -2.52
N TYR A 137 -6.51 19.22 -2.78
CA TYR A 137 -7.20 18.95 -4.03
C TYR A 137 -8.70 18.96 -3.77
N GLU A 138 -9.41 19.89 -4.39
CA GLU A 138 -10.87 20.00 -4.28
C GLU A 138 -11.51 19.87 -5.67
N TYR A 139 -12.29 18.80 -5.85
CA TYR A 139 -12.99 18.52 -7.10
C TYR A 139 -14.44 18.08 -6.82
N GLY A 140 -15.36 19.03 -6.96
CA GLY A 140 -16.76 18.83 -6.58
C GLY A 140 -16.87 18.51 -5.08
N ASP A 141 -17.38 17.34 -4.76
CA ASP A 141 -17.56 16.88 -3.36
C ASP A 141 -16.32 16.16 -2.80
N LEU A 142 -15.30 15.93 -3.61
CA LEU A 142 -14.06 15.26 -3.19
C LEU A 142 -13.03 16.29 -2.71
N LYS A 143 -12.55 16.12 -1.48
CA LYS A 143 -11.46 16.92 -0.90
C LYS A 143 -10.35 15.97 -0.44
N VAL A 144 -9.11 16.29 -0.81
CA VAL A 144 -7.94 15.45 -0.46
C VAL A 144 -6.83 16.35 0.08
N TYR A 145 -6.30 16.00 1.23
CA TYR A 145 -5.23 16.70 1.93
C TYR A 145 -3.99 15.80 2.02
N PRO A 146 -3.04 15.88 1.08
CA PRO A 146 -1.87 15.01 1.03
C PRO A 146 -1.05 15.03 2.31
N ASP A 147 -0.79 16.22 2.85
CA ASP A 147 0.06 16.42 4.02
C ASP A 147 -0.51 15.80 5.30
N ARG A 148 -1.84 15.64 5.36
CA ARG A 148 -2.56 15.04 6.49
C ARG A 148 -2.92 13.57 6.27
N PHE A 149 -2.68 13.06 5.06
CA PHE A 149 -3.15 11.74 4.65
C PHE A 149 -4.68 11.55 4.81
N GLU A 150 -5.42 12.61 4.50
CA GLU A 150 -6.88 12.67 4.67
C GLU A 150 -7.59 12.88 3.34
N ALA A 151 -8.73 12.24 3.17
CA ALA A 151 -9.65 12.49 2.07
C ALA A 151 -11.10 12.45 2.55
N PHE A 152 -11.94 13.28 1.92
CA PHE A 152 -13.35 13.40 2.25
C PHE A 152 -14.17 13.41 0.96
N LEU A 153 -15.33 12.75 1.01
CA LEU A 153 -16.36 12.86 -0.02
C LEU A 153 -17.67 13.30 0.65
N ARG A 154 -18.21 14.46 0.27
CA ARG A 154 -19.40 15.06 0.92
C ARG A 154 -19.23 15.12 2.44
N GLU A 155 -18.10 15.62 2.91
CA GLU A 155 -17.72 15.72 4.34
C GLU A 155 -17.57 14.38 5.10
N LYS A 156 -17.78 13.24 4.44
CA LYS A 156 -17.51 11.92 5.01
C LYS A 156 -16.04 11.59 4.81
N SER A 157 -15.34 11.31 5.91
CA SER A 157 -13.96 10.82 5.86
C SER A 157 -13.89 9.48 5.12
N LEU A 158 -12.88 9.37 4.26
CA LEU A 158 -12.57 8.16 3.49
C LEU A 158 -11.28 7.54 4.04
N GLU A 159 -11.34 6.24 4.28
CA GLU A 159 -10.19 5.48 4.75
C GLU A 159 -9.49 4.83 3.55
N PHE A 160 -8.21 5.13 3.35
CA PHE A 160 -7.36 4.56 2.31
C PHE A 160 -6.24 3.76 2.91
N THR A 161 -5.83 2.67 2.25
CA THR A 161 -4.51 2.13 2.50
C THR A 161 -3.46 3.10 1.92
N PRO A 162 -2.22 3.00 2.37
CA PRO A 162 -1.16 3.88 1.88
C PRO A 162 -0.99 3.90 0.37
N LYS A 163 -1.03 2.74 -0.25
CA LYS A 163 -0.88 2.62 -1.71
C LYS A 163 -2.07 3.16 -2.48
N GLU A 164 -3.26 2.96 -1.97
CA GLU A 164 -4.46 3.56 -2.54
C GLU A 164 -4.41 5.09 -2.49
N PHE A 165 -3.96 5.65 -1.35
CA PHE A 165 -3.84 7.09 -1.17
C PHE A 165 -2.75 7.67 -2.09
N GLU A 166 -1.58 7.04 -2.17
CA GLU A 166 -0.49 7.44 -3.07
C GLU A 166 -0.94 7.43 -4.53
N LEU A 167 -1.64 6.35 -4.95
CA LEU A 167 -2.22 6.25 -6.28
C LEU A 167 -3.23 7.39 -6.56
N LEU A 168 -4.08 7.68 -5.58
CA LEU A 168 -5.03 8.78 -5.70
C LEU A 168 -4.31 10.12 -5.86
N ILE A 169 -3.33 10.43 -5.02
CA ILE A 169 -2.53 11.67 -5.11
C ILE A 169 -1.86 11.76 -6.49
N TYR A 170 -1.20 10.70 -6.94
CA TYR A 170 -0.52 10.71 -8.24
C TYR A 170 -1.49 10.97 -9.41
N LEU A 171 -2.70 10.42 -9.35
CA LEU A 171 -3.75 10.68 -10.32
C LEU A 171 -4.23 12.14 -10.28
N LEU A 172 -4.36 12.73 -9.08
CA LEU A 172 -4.77 14.13 -8.88
C LEU A 172 -3.73 15.11 -9.41
N GLU A 173 -2.45 14.88 -9.12
CA GLU A 173 -1.31 15.68 -9.61
C GLU A 173 -1.24 15.70 -11.15
N HIS A 174 -1.68 14.60 -11.78
CA HIS A 174 -1.70 14.45 -13.23
C HIS A 174 -3.12 14.57 -13.82
N LYS A 175 -3.96 15.38 -13.20
CA LYS A 175 -5.35 15.62 -13.66
C LYS A 175 -5.43 15.87 -15.16
N ASN A 176 -6.42 15.25 -15.79
CA ASN A 176 -6.71 15.33 -17.24
C ASN A 176 -5.65 14.70 -18.16
N ARG A 177 -4.60 14.09 -17.62
CA ARG A 177 -3.63 13.32 -18.40
C ARG A 177 -3.97 11.84 -18.37
N VAL A 178 -3.78 11.17 -19.50
CA VAL A 178 -3.86 9.71 -19.55
C VAL A 178 -2.54 9.16 -19.04
N LEU A 179 -2.60 8.36 -18.00
CA LEU A 179 -1.46 7.66 -17.41
C LEU A 179 -1.55 6.19 -17.80
N THR A 180 -0.49 5.67 -18.40
CA THR A 180 -0.42 4.25 -18.74
C THR A 180 -0.28 3.41 -17.47
N ARG A 181 -0.61 2.12 -17.57
CA ARG A 181 -0.42 1.18 -16.44
C ARG A 181 1.04 1.13 -16.01
N ASP A 182 1.96 1.12 -16.96
CA ASP A 182 3.41 1.10 -16.67
C ASP A 182 3.84 2.37 -15.93
N GLN A 183 3.34 3.54 -16.35
CA GLN A 183 3.62 4.81 -15.66
C GLN A 183 3.10 4.79 -14.23
N LEU A 184 1.87 4.31 -14.00
CA LEU A 184 1.30 4.19 -12.68
C LEU A 184 2.09 3.19 -11.82
N LEU A 185 2.45 2.04 -12.40
CA LEU A 185 3.22 1.01 -11.73
C LEU A 185 4.60 1.51 -11.31
N SER A 186 5.32 2.16 -12.23
CA SER A 186 6.65 2.74 -11.94
C SER A 186 6.56 3.84 -10.90
N ALA A 187 5.60 4.76 -11.02
CA ALA A 187 5.50 5.91 -10.12
C ALA A 187 5.07 5.54 -8.69
N VAL A 188 4.10 4.64 -8.55
CA VAL A 188 3.52 4.31 -7.24
C VAL A 188 4.21 3.14 -6.57
N TRP A 189 4.74 2.18 -7.34
CA TRP A 189 5.39 0.98 -6.79
C TRP A 189 6.89 0.91 -7.04
N ASN A 190 7.49 1.88 -7.79
CA ASN A 190 8.90 1.89 -8.19
C ASN A 190 9.33 0.61 -8.94
N TYR A 191 8.44 0.06 -9.75
CA TYR A 191 8.77 -1.09 -10.59
C TYR A 191 9.29 -0.64 -11.94
N ASP A 192 10.59 -0.88 -12.19
CA ASP A 192 11.22 -0.71 -13.51
C ASP A 192 11.08 -1.95 -14.39
N PHE A 193 10.35 -2.96 -13.94
CA PHE A 193 10.20 -4.23 -14.64
C PHE A 193 8.85 -4.30 -15.36
N ALA A 194 8.87 -4.78 -16.61
CA ALA A 194 7.71 -5.19 -17.38
C ALA A 194 7.04 -6.42 -16.74
N GLY A 195 6.44 -6.23 -15.58
CA GLY A 195 5.66 -7.21 -14.83
C GLY A 195 4.18 -7.08 -15.10
N ASP A 196 3.37 -7.80 -14.35
CA ASP A 196 1.92 -7.80 -14.52
C ASP A 196 1.31 -6.43 -14.21
N THR A 197 0.98 -5.69 -15.26
CA THR A 197 0.35 -4.37 -15.15
C THR A 197 -1.10 -4.43 -14.64
N ARG A 198 -1.68 -5.63 -14.48
CA ARG A 198 -3.04 -5.85 -13.93
C ARG A 198 -3.14 -5.46 -12.46
N ILE A 199 -2.00 -5.46 -11.75
CA ILE A 199 -1.88 -4.93 -10.39
C ILE A 199 -2.49 -3.53 -10.29
N VAL A 200 -2.23 -2.68 -11.28
CA VAL A 200 -2.78 -1.32 -11.33
C VAL A 200 -4.31 -1.34 -11.42
N ASP A 201 -4.88 -2.28 -12.18
CA ASP A 201 -6.33 -2.38 -12.36
C ASP A 201 -7.05 -2.68 -11.04
N VAL A 202 -6.44 -3.55 -10.23
CA VAL A 202 -6.91 -3.88 -8.88
C VAL A 202 -6.85 -2.66 -7.97
N HIS A 203 -5.70 -2.03 -7.88
CA HIS A 203 -5.53 -0.85 -7.03
C HIS A 203 -6.35 0.37 -7.48
N ILE A 204 -6.75 0.45 -8.74
CA ILE A 204 -7.72 1.46 -9.22
C ILE A 204 -9.14 1.14 -8.75
N SER A 205 -9.51 -0.13 -8.57
CA SER A 205 -10.86 -0.48 -8.13
C SER A 205 -11.16 0.02 -6.72
N HIS A 206 -10.20 -0.05 -5.81
CA HIS A 206 -10.37 0.35 -4.41
C HIS A 206 -10.64 1.85 -4.22
N PRO A 207 -9.81 2.79 -4.74
CA PRO A 207 -10.16 4.21 -4.72
C PRO A 207 -11.51 4.51 -5.37
N ARG A 208 -11.85 3.83 -6.49
CA ARG A 208 -13.16 4.00 -7.12
C ARG A 208 -14.31 3.62 -6.19
N GLU A 209 -14.21 2.52 -5.47
CA GLU A 209 -15.24 2.11 -4.52
C GLU A 209 -15.47 3.13 -3.41
N LYS A 210 -14.44 3.93 -3.10
CA LYS A 210 -14.48 4.94 -2.04
C LYS A 210 -14.94 6.32 -2.52
N ILE A 211 -14.53 6.73 -3.73
CA ILE A 211 -14.80 8.09 -4.23
C ILE A 211 -15.93 8.17 -5.28
N GLU A 212 -16.32 7.04 -5.88
CA GLU A 212 -17.35 7.02 -6.92
C GLU A 212 -18.70 6.58 -6.35
N GLU A 213 -19.79 7.17 -6.77
CA GLU A 213 -21.15 6.67 -6.44
C GLU A 213 -21.40 5.30 -7.07
N ASN A 214 -20.80 5.06 -8.23
CA ASN A 214 -20.89 3.80 -8.96
C ASN A 214 -19.55 3.50 -9.62
N SER A 215 -18.80 2.58 -9.05
CA SER A 215 -17.47 2.17 -9.53
C SER A 215 -17.48 1.64 -10.99
N ARG A 216 -18.63 1.13 -11.47
CA ARG A 216 -18.82 0.69 -12.88
C ARG A 216 -19.06 1.83 -13.85
N LYS A 217 -19.47 3.01 -13.35
CA LYS A 217 -19.66 4.24 -14.13
C LYS A 217 -18.90 5.41 -13.48
N PRO A 218 -17.57 5.31 -13.40
CA PRO A 218 -16.78 6.27 -12.66
C PRO A 218 -16.87 7.66 -13.28
N VAL A 219 -16.90 8.70 -12.43
CA VAL A 219 -16.89 10.10 -12.85
C VAL A 219 -15.53 10.76 -12.62
N PHE A 220 -14.78 10.34 -11.60
CA PHE A 220 -13.44 10.84 -11.28
C PHE A 220 -12.33 10.07 -12.00
N ILE A 221 -12.24 8.76 -11.79
CA ILE A 221 -11.17 7.94 -12.36
C ILE A 221 -11.69 7.20 -13.58
N LYS A 222 -11.41 7.71 -14.78
CA LYS A 222 -11.84 7.13 -16.05
C LYS A 222 -10.89 6.05 -16.55
N THR A 223 -11.42 4.97 -17.12
CA THR A 223 -10.64 4.01 -17.89
C THR A 223 -10.57 4.44 -19.34
N ILE A 224 -9.38 4.61 -19.87
CA ILE A 224 -9.12 4.85 -21.29
C ILE A 224 -8.68 3.52 -21.90
N ARG A 225 -9.62 2.86 -22.58
CA ARG A 225 -9.42 1.50 -23.13
C ARG A 225 -8.14 1.41 -23.95
N GLY A 226 -7.34 0.39 -23.67
CA GLY A 226 -6.07 0.13 -24.35
C GLY A 226 -4.91 1.05 -23.94
N LEU A 227 -5.14 2.11 -23.14
CA LEU A 227 -4.11 3.07 -22.74
C LEU A 227 -3.84 3.05 -21.23
N GLY A 228 -4.88 3.20 -20.39
CA GLY A 228 -4.68 3.29 -18.93
C GLY A 228 -5.81 4.05 -18.25
N TYR A 229 -5.45 4.97 -17.36
CA TYR A 229 -6.39 5.68 -16.50
C TYR A 229 -6.17 7.19 -16.56
N LYS A 230 -7.24 7.93 -16.24
CA LYS A 230 -7.20 9.40 -16.19
C LYS A 230 -8.11 9.89 -15.08
N PHE A 231 -7.62 10.80 -14.25
CA PHE A 231 -8.47 11.55 -13.33
C PHE A 231 -9.11 12.73 -14.07
N GLU A 232 -10.42 12.87 -13.95
CA GLU A 232 -11.19 14.00 -14.47
C GLU A 232 -12.05 14.60 -13.37
N GLU A 233 -12.19 15.92 -13.41
CA GLU A 233 -13.16 16.61 -12.56
C GLU A 233 -14.57 16.33 -13.09
N PRO A 234 -15.55 16.00 -12.22
CA PRO A 234 -16.93 15.84 -12.63
C PRO A 234 -17.43 17.12 -13.32
N LYS A 235 -18.00 16.98 -14.50
CA LYS A 235 -18.69 18.11 -15.13
C LYS A 235 -19.96 18.40 -14.34
N LYS A 236 -20.09 19.65 -13.92
CA LYS A 236 -21.32 20.16 -13.30
C LYS A 236 -22.51 20.01 -14.22
#